data_aaf943e225d06bf6aff05957f350b08c
#
_entry.id   aaf943e225d06bf6aff05957f350b08c
#
_cell.length_a   1.000
_cell.length_b   1.000
_cell.length_c   1.000
_cell.angle_alpha   90.00
_cell.angle_beta   90.00
_cell.angle_gamma   90.00
#
_symmetry.space_group_name_H-M   'P 1'
#
loop_
_entity.id
_entity.type
_entity.pdbx_description
1 polymer ?
#
loop_
_entity_poly.entity_id
_entity_poly.type
_entity_poly.pdbx_seq_one_letter_code
_entity_poly.pdbx_strand_id
1 'polypeptide(L)'
;MTDFNIKKLPYELTSNASLAFVGQYFKRLGINQRIDTKFPLFGKGIANSDILKSYLGPLVQGQNDFDAIEAFRGDAFFSRALGIGCVPSSPTLRQRMDTHSADWFELVDELNFALLSAKYAGKSVDFGVLPCGYMPLDWDTFVMDNSGTKKEDVGRYPPGRGRLHTECDLSGLFGLLP
;
A
#
# COMPACT_ATOMS: atom_id res chain seq x y z
N MET A 1 -14.68 -43.34 18.71
CA MET A 1 -14.76 -42.73 17.37
C MET A 1 -15.62 -41.50 17.52
N THR A 2 -15.09 -40.33 17.19
CA THR A 2 -15.84 -39.06 17.21
C THR A 2 -16.62 -38.96 15.90
N ASP A 3 -17.95 -38.98 15.97
CA ASP A 3 -18.81 -38.81 14.80
C ASP A 3 -18.78 -37.35 14.36
N PHE A 4 -18.32 -37.11 13.12
CA PHE A 4 -18.36 -35.81 12.50
C PHE A 4 -19.65 -35.62 11.69
N ASN A 5 -20.41 -34.57 12.01
CA ASN A 5 -21.62 -34.24 11.27
C ASN A 5 -21.29 -33.11 10.27
N ILE A 6 -21.17 -33.43 8.98
CA ILE A 6 -20.86 -32.50 7.91
C ILE A 6 -22.17 -31.94 7.38
N LYS A 7 -22.34 -30.58 7.48
CA LYS A 7 -23.49 -29.86 6.92
C LYS A 7 -23.02 -28.90 5.83
N LYS A 8 -23.69 -28.91 4.67
CA LYS A 8 -23.49 -27.90 3.65
C LYS A 8 -24.17 -26.60 4.11
N LEU A 9 -23.40 -25.52 4.18
CA LEU A 9 -23.91 -24.19 4.53
C LEU A 9 -24.25 -23.40 3.26
N PRO A 10 -25.27 -22.50 3.30
CA PRO A 10 -25.70 -21.73 2.14
C PRO A 10 -24.82 -20.49 1.88
N TYR A 11 -23.67 -20.38 2.49
CA TYR A 11 -22.74 -19.26 2.33
C TYR A 11 -21.32 -19.74 2.03
N GLU A 12 -20.61 -18.92 1.29
CA GLU A 12 -19.20 -19.15 0.97
C GLU A 12 -18.32 -18.64 2.10
N LEU A 13 -17.31 -19.43 2.47
CA LEU A 13 -16.27 -19.02 3.42
C LEU A 13 -15.09 -18.47 2.64
N THR A 14 -14.51 -17.39 3.14
CA THR A 14 -13.30 -16.80 2.59
C THR A 14 -12.23 -16.65 3.67
N SER A 15 -10.98 -16.94 3.33
CA SER A 15 -9.81 -16.63 4.18
C SER A 15 -9.49 -15.12 4.18
N ASN A 16 -10.07 -14.37 3.25
CA ASN A 16 -9.75 -12.97 2.98
C ASN A 16 -10.71 -11.99 3.69
N ALA A 17 -11.44 -12.44 4.71
CA ALA A 17 -12.49 -11.64 5.37
C ALA A 17 -11.99 -10.30 5.93
N SER A 18 -10.72 -10.19 6.32
CA SER A 18 -10.10 -8.96 6.80
C SER A 18 -10.09 -7.82 5.76
N LEU A 19 -10.13 -8.14 4.47
CA LEU A 19 -10.21 -7.14 3.41
C LEU A 19 -11.49 -6.28 3.47
N ALA A 20 -12.56 -6.77 4.12
CA ALA A 20 -13.75 -5.97 4.34
C ALA A 20 -13.47 -4.73 5.21
N PHE A 21 -12.59 -4.84 6.20
CA PHE A 21 -12.16 -3.69 7.01
C PHE A 21 -11.33 -2.70 6.18
N VAL A 22 -10.43 -3.21 5.36
CA VAL A 22 -9.61 -2.39 4.44
C VAL A 22 -10.53 -1.62 3.47
N GLY A 23 -11.51 -2.29 2.89
CA GLY A 23 -12.48 -1.64 2.01
C GLY A 23 -13.31 -0.56 2.71
N GLN A 24 -13.68 -0.75 3.99
CA GLN A 24 -14.32 0.29 4.78
C GLN A 24 -13.41 1.51 4.97
N TYR A 25 -12.11 1.31 5.19
CA TYR A 25 -11.15 2.40 5.24
C TYR A 25 -11.04 3.13 3.90
N PHE A 26 -10.93 2.41 2.80
CA PHE A 26 -10.90 3.00 1.46
C PHE A 26 -12.13 3.87 1.18
N LYS A 27 -13.30 3.38 1.59
CA LYS A 27 -14.55 4.13 1.46
C LYS A 27 -14.55 5.41 2.30
N ARG A 28 -14.10 5.33 3.56
CA ARG A 28 -14.03 6.50 4.47
C ARG A 28 -13.05 7.56 3.98
N LEU A 29 -11.94 7.16 3.39
CA LEU A 29 -10.94 8.05 2.80
C LEU A 29 -11.39 8.65 1.47
N GLY A 30 -12.46 8.14 0.87
CA GLY A 30 -12.92 8.56 -0.45
C GLY A 30 -11.90 8.27 -1.55
N ILE A 31 -11.18 7.15 -1.44
CA ILE A 31 -10.07 6.80 -2.33
C ILE A 31 -10.47 6.90 -3.79
N ASN A 32 -11.61 6.33 -4.17
CA ASN A 32 -12.07 6.36 -5.56
C ASN A 32 -12.16 7.79 -6.09
N GLN A 33 -12.85 8.66 -5.34
CA GLN A 33 -13.03 10.04 -5.77
C GLN A 33 -11.71 10.81 -5.86
N ARG A 34 -10.82 10.64 -4.89
CA ARG A 34 -9.51 11.33 -4.87
C ARG A 34 -8.64 10.90 -6.04
N ILE A 35 -8.53 9.59 -6.28
CA ILE A 35 -7.68 9.05 -7.34
C ILE A 35 -8.27 9.37 -8.71
N ASP A 36 -9.53 9.06 -8.95
CA ASP A 36 -10.12 9.19 -10.27
C ASP A 36 -10.35 10.66 -10.66
N THR A 37 -10.37 11.59 -9.70
CA THR A 37 -10.33 13.04 -9.99
C THR A 37 -8.92 13.50 -10.35
N LYS A 38 -7.88 13.04 -9.64
CA LYS A 38 -6.48 13.41 -9.90
C LYS A 38 -5.97 12.75 -11.18
N PHE A 39 -6.36 11.50 -11.43
CA PHE A 39 -5.96 10.70 -12.59
C PHE A 39 -7.19 10.18 -13.32
N PRO A 40 -7.89 11.03 -14.08
CA PRO A 40 -9.08 10.60 -14.80
C PRO A 40 -8.74 9.60 -15.89
N LEU A 41 -9.57 8.57 -16.02
CA LEU A 41 -9.47 7.63 -17.12
C LEU A 41 -10.08 8.25 -18.38
N PHE A 42 -9.26 8.45 -19.40
CA PHE A 42 -9.73 8.89 -20.71
C PHE A 42 -10.03 7.68 -21.59
N GLY A 43 -11.31 7.39 -21.80
CA GLY A 43 -11.76 6.29 -22.65
C GLY A 43 -12.19 5.03 -21.89
N LYS A 44 -12.09 3.86 -22.57
CA LYS A 44 -12.45 2.57 -21.98
C LYS A 44 -11.25 1.95 -21.26
N GLY A 45 -11.45 1.48 -20.04
CA GLY A 45 -10.37 0.83 -19.30
C GLY A 45 -10.71 0.61 -17.82
N ILE A 46 -9.74 0.18 -17.04
CA ILE A 46 -9.85 -0.01 -15.60
C ILE A 46 -9.54 1.32 -14.91
N ALA A 47 -10.40 1.75 -14.00
CA ALA A 47 -10.21 2.99 -13.24
C ALA A 47 -8.89 2.97 -12.45
N ASN A 48 -8.25 4.13 -12.29
CA ASN A 48 -6.99 4.21 -11.55
C ASN A 48 -7.16 3.87 -10.06
N SER A 49 -8.32 4.17 -9.49
CA SER A 49 -8.67 3.72 -8.14
C SER A 49 -8.74 2.19 -8.03
N ASP A 50 -9.22 1.48 -9.05
CA ASP A 50 -9.26 0.03 -9.08
C ASP A 50 -7.84 -0.56 -9.22
N ILE A 51 -6.96 0.08 -9.99
CA ILE A 51 -5.55 -0.29 -10.10
C ILE A 51 -4.86 -0.22 -8.74
N LEU A 52 -4.95 0.92 -8.04
CA LEU A 52 -4.32 1.07 -6.73
C LEU A 52 -4.89 0.08 -5.69
N LYS A 53 -6.21 -0.07 -5.62
CA LYS A 53 -6.85 -1.02 -4.69
C LYS A 53 -6.46 -2.47 -5.00
N SER A 54 -6.31 -2.81 -6.28
CA SER A 54 -5.85 -4.14 -6.70
C SER A 54 -4.39 -4.40 -6.31
N TYR A 55 -3.56 -3.37 -6.22
CA TYR A 55 -2.20 -3.48 -5.70
C TYR A 55 -2.17 -3.60 -4.18
N LEU A 56 -2.92 -2.75 -3.48
CA LEU A 56 -2.95 -2.71 -2.02
C LEU A 56 -3.60 -3.96 -1.40
N GLY A 57 -4.57 -4.57 -2.06
CA GLY A 57 -5.26 -5.76 -1.54
C GLY A 57 -4.33 -6.92 -1.22
N PRO A 58 -3.52 -7.42 -2.17
CA PRO A 58 -2.51 -8.45 -1.91
C PRO A 58 -1.44 -8.01 -0.90
N LEU A 59 -0.98 -6.75 -0.95
CA LEU A 59 -0.01 -6.21 0.01
C LEU A 59 -0.47 -6.32 1.45
N VAL A 60 -1.72 -5.96 1.74
CA VAL A 60 -2.30 -6.08 3.10
C VAL A 60 -2.34 -7.54 3.57
N GLN A 61 -2.33 -8.47 2.64
CA GLN A 61 -2.25 -9.91 2.93
C GLN A 61 -0.82 -10.47 2.98
N GLY A 62 0.18 -9.59 2.94
CA GLY A 62 1.59 -9.97 3.00
C GLY A 62 2.17 -10.45 1.67
N GLN A 63 1.45 -10.24 0.55
CA GLN A 63 1.90 -10.62 -0.79
C GLN A 63 2.41 -9.37 -1.51
N ASN A 64 3.69 -9.30 -1.78
CA ASN A 64 4.38 -8.13 -2.33
C ASN A 64 4.72 -8.25 -3.83
N ASP A 65 4.27 -9.31 -4.51
CA ASP A 65 4.48 -9.51 -5.94
C ASP A 65 3.23 -9.07 -6.72
N PHE A 66 3.44 -8.44 -7.87
CA PHE A 66 2.36 -8.09 -8.80
C PHE A 66 1.58 -9.31 -9.30
N ASP A 67 2.25 -10.45 -9.42
CA ASP A 67 1.63 -11.69 -9.89
C ASP A 67 0.62 -12.27 -8.89
N ALA A 68 0.70 -11.88 -7.63
CA ALA A 68 -0.26 -12.27 -6.60
C ALA A 68 -1.71 -11.88 -6.95
N ILE A 69 -1.91 -10.82 -7.76
CA ILE A 69 -3.25 -10.36 -8.16
C ILE A 69 -4.01 -11.42 -8.98
N GLU A 70 -3.31 -12.33 -9.68
CA GLU A 70 -3.95 -13.34 -10.51
C GLU A 70 -4.86 -14.29 -9.70
N ALA A 71 -4.50 -14.56 -8.44
CA ALA A 71 -5.31 -15.38 -7.54
C ALA A 71 -6.66 -14.71 -7.17
N PHE A 72 -6.75 -13.39 -7.27
CA PHE A 72 -7.93 -12.61 -6.89
C PHE A 72 -8.82 -12.20 -8.07
N ARG A 73 -8.41 -12.44 -9.31
CA ARG A 73 -9.17 -11.99 -10.50
C ARG A 73 -10.56 -12.61 -10.61
N GLY A 74 -10.75 -13.82 -10.11
CA GLY A 74 -12.06 -14.50 -10.07
C GLY A 74 -12.75 -14.43 -8.71
N ASP A 75 -12.13 -13.77 -7.70
CA ASP A 75 -12.66 -13.70 -6.35
C ASP A 75 -13.70 -12.56 -6.24
N ALA A 76 -14.98 -12.95 -6.19
CA ALA A 76 -16.09 -12.01 -6.03
C ALA A 76 -16.06 -11.31 -4.66
N PHE A 77 -15.52 -11.97 -3.62
CA PHE A 77 -15.39 -11.34 -2.31
C PHE A 77 -14.33 -10.24 -2.32
N PHE A 78 -13.17 -10.51 -2.93
CA PHE A 78 -12.10 -9.52 -3.09
C PHE A 78 -12.60 -8.23 -3.75
N SER A 79 -13.27 -8.38 -4.90
CA SER A 79 -13.82 -7.26 -5.65
C SER A 79 -14.84 -6.45 -4.83
N ARG A 80 -15.78 -7.15 -4.17
CA ARG A 80 -16.82 -6.51 -3.34
C ARG A 80 -16.25 -5.86 -2.09
N ALA A 81 -15.34 -6.54 -1.40
CA ALA A 81 -14.75 -6.05 -0.16
C ALA A 81 -13.99 -4.74 -0.37
N LEU A 82 -13.21 -4.63 -1.44
CA LEU A 82 -12.41 -3.45 -1.76
C LEU A 82 -13.15 -2.42 -2.64
N GLY A 83 -14.36 -2.76 -3.11
CA GLY A 83 -15.12 -1.90 -4.02
C GLY A 83 -14.41 -1.71 -5.35
N ILE A 84 -13.89 -2.80 -5.93
CA ILE A 84 -13.21 -2.84 -7.22
C ILE A 84 -14.22 -3.26 -8.30
N GLY A 85 -14.33 -2.47 -9.36
CA GLY A 85 -15.20 -2.78 -10.50
C GLY A 85 -14.58 -3.81 -11.43
N CYS A 86 -13.26 -3.74 -11.63
CA CYS A 86 -12.53 -4.66 -12.51
C CYS A 86 -11.12 -4.91 -11.96
N VAL A 87 -10.81 -6.16 -11.65
CA VAL A 87 -9.47 -6.58 -11.21
C VAL A 87 -8.57 -6.74 -12.44
N PRO A 88 -7.44 -6.00 -12.52
CA PRO A 88 -6.51 -6.09 -13.66
C PRO A 88 -5.76 -7.41 -13.67
N SER A 89 -5.16 -7.75 -14.82
CA SER A 89 -4.12 -8.77 -14.87
C SER A 89 -2.79 -8.23 -14.32
N SER A 90 -1.90 -9.12 -13.90
CA SER A 90 -0.57 -8.75 -13.40
C SER A 90 0.21 -7.85 -14.37
N PRO A 91 0.30 -8.16 -15.68
CA PRO A 91 0.96 -7.26 -16.63
C PRO A 91 0.31 -5.87 -16.71
N THR A 92 -1.02 -5.82 -16.68
CA THR A 92 -1.76 -4.54 -16.72
C THR A 92 -1.51 -3.74 -15.44
N LEU A 93 -1.55 -4.40 -14.28
CA LEU A 93 -1.28 -3.79 -12.98
C LEU A 93 0.11 -3.16 -12.96
N ARG A 94 1.13 -3.94 -13.34
CA ARG A 94 2.54 -3.49 -13.41
C ARG A 94 2.69 -2.29 -14.34
N GLN A 95 2.21 -2.40 -15.58
CA GLN A 95 2.31 -1.33 -16.56
C GLN A 95 1.65 -0.02 -16.08
N ARG A 96 0.48 -0.12 -15.44
CA ARG A 96 -0.24 1.06 -14.96
C ARG A 96 0.43 1.69 -13.73
N MET A 97 1.02 0.89 -12.86
CA MET A 97 1.80 1.38 -11.71
C MET A 97 3.07 2.08 -12.20
N ASP A 98 3.79 1.51 -13.18
CA ASP A 98 5.01 2.09 -13.74
C ASP A 98 4.74 3.40 -14.49
N THR A 99 3.65 3.47 -15.27
CA THR A 99 3.31 4.66 -16.08
C THR A 99 3.14 5.92 -15.24
N HIS A 100 2.66 5.78 -14.00
CA HIS A 100 2.36 6.90 -13.09
C HIS A 100 3.18 6.82 -11.80
N SER A 101 4.38 6.25 -11.84
CA SER A 101 5.16 5.96 -10.62
C SER A 101 5.40 7.21 -9.77
N ALA A 102 5.82 8.33 -10.36
CA ALA A 102 6.04 9.57 -9.64
C ALA A 102 4.74 10.13 -9.01
N ASP A 103 3.64 10.05 -9.75
CA ASP A 103 2.34 10.56 -9.32
C ASP A 103 1.78 9.74 -8.14
N TRP A 104 2.06 8.43 -8.10
CA TRP A 104 1.64 7.57 -7.00
C TRP A 104 2.29 7.95 -5.66
N PHE A 105 3.55 8.37 -5.65
CA PHE A 105 4.22 8.81 -4.42
C PHE A 105 3.49 9.97 -3.75
N GLU A 106 3.23 11.03 -4.50
CA GLU A 106 2.53 12.21 -3.97
C GLU A 106 1.13 11.85 -3.46
N LEU A 107 0.40 11.02 -4.21
CA LEU A 107 -0.94 10.59 -3.81
C LEU A 107 -0.91 9.72 -2.54
N VAL A 108 0.05 8.81 -2.41
CA VAL A 108 0.17 7.96 -1.22
C VAL A 108 0.46 8.80 0.02
N ASP A 109 1.30 9.82 -0.08
CA ASP A 109 1.56 10.77 1.01
C ASP A 109 0.30 11.53 1.42
N GLU A 110 -0.47 12.03 0.45
CA GLU A 110 -1.77 12.67 0.73
C GLU A 110 -2.74 11.74 1.44
N LEU A 111 -2.81 10.46 1.01
CA LEU A 111 -3.68 9.46 1.60
C LEU A 111 -3.23 9.08 3.01
N ASN A 112 -1.93 8.93 3.24
CA ASN A 112 -1.35 8.66 4.55
C ASN A 112 -1.64 9.82 5.51
N PHE A 113 -1.45 11.05 5.08
CA PHE A 113 -1.77 12.22 5.88
C PHE A 113 -3.27 12.28 6.21
N ALA A 114 -4.16 12.01 5.25
CA ALA A 114 -5.59 11.97 5.48
C ALA A 114 -6.00 10.86 6.45
N LEU A 115 -5.38 9.69 6.35
CA LEU A 115 -5.61 8.56 7.26
C LEU A 115 -5.20 8.88 8.69
N LEU A 116 -4.01 9.44 8.87
CA LEU A 116 -3.48 9.81 10.17
C LEU A 116 -4.30 10.94 10.79
N SER A 117 -4.64 11.95 10.01
CA SER A 117 -5.47 13.08 10.45
C SER A 117 -6.86 12.61 10.87
N ALA A 118 -7.50 11.71 10.14
CA ALA A 118 -8.79 11.13 10.51
C ALA A 118 -8.73 10.31 11.79
N LYS A 119 -7.62 9.58 12.02
CA LYS A 119 -7.40 8.79 13.23
C LYS A 119 -7.22 9.67 14.47
N TYR A 120 -6.53 10.79 14.31
CA TYR A 120 -6.17 11.69 15.41
C TYR A 120 -7.07 12.92 15.55
N ALA A 121 -8.08 13.07 14.68
CA ALA A 121 -9.03 14.17 14.73
C ALA A 121 -9.69 14.25 16.13
N GLY A 122 -9.50 15.37 16.80
CA GLY A 122 -10.04 15.63 18.15
C GLY A 122 -9.34 14.92 19.31
N LYS A 123 -8.20 14.27 19.07
CA LYS A 123 -7.35 13.70 20.12
C LYS A 123 -6.04 14.46 20.17
N SER A 124 -5.60 14.87 21.36
CA SER A 124 -4.21 15.27 21.54
C SER A 124 -3.35 14.02 21.40
N VAL A 125 -2.48 14.01 20.40
CA VAL A 125 -1.48 12.93 20.27
C VAL A 125 -0.36 13.29 21.23
N ASP A 126 -0.18 12.47 22.26
CA ASP A 126 1.02 12.57 23.10
C ASP A 126 2.18 11.96 22.32
N PHE A 127 2.98 12.82 21.72
CA PHE A 127 4.19 12.43 21.00
C PHE A 127 5.38 12.17 21.95
N GLY A 128 5.13 12.04 23.25
CA GLY A 128 6.20 11.83 24.21
C GLY A 128 7.18 13.01 24.23
N VAL A 129 6.66 14.23 24.21
CA VAL A 129 7.50 15.44 24.26
C VAL A 129 8.38 15.39 25.52
N LEU A 130 9.68 15.47 25.32
CA LEU A 130 10.65 15.50 26.42
C LEU A 130 10.46 16.78 27.26
N PRO A 131 10.87 16.77 28.55
CA PRO A 131 10.75 17.93 29.43
C PRO A 131 11.42 19.21 28.91
N CYS A 132 12.38 19.06 27.97
CA CYS A 132 13.06 20.17 27.28
C CYS A 132 12.24 20.76 26.12
N GLY A 133 11.04 20.25 25.83
CA GLY A 133 10.18 20.72 24.75
C GLY A 133 10.48 20.12 23.36
N TYR A 134 11.44 19.17 23.28
CA TYR A 134 11.78 18.51 22.02
C TYR A 134 11.03 17.19 21.88
N MET A 135 10.64 16.88 20.63
CA MET A 135 10.11 15.57 20.26
C MET A 135 11.28 14.66 19.84
N PRO A 136 11.42 13.47 20.46
CA PRO A 136 12.46 12.54 20.02
C PRO A 136 12.15 12.05 18.62
N LEU A 137 13.12 12.12 17.72
CA LEU A 137 13.11 11.50 16.41
C LEU A 137 14.17 10.39 16.44
N ASP A 138 13.72 9.16 16.43
CA ASP A 138 14.61 8.00 16.33
C ASP A 138 14.75 7.63 14.86
N TRP A 139 15.98 7.58 14.39
CA TRP A 139 16.31 7.27 13.00
C TRP A 139 17.29 6.11 12.96
N ASP A 140 16.82 4.99 12.45
CA ASP A 140 17.65 3.80 12.28
C ASP A 140 17.81 3.46 10.80
N THR A 141 19.03 3.11 10.41
CA THR A 141 19.35 2.63 9.05
C THR A 141 19.66 1.15 9.10
N PHE A 142 19.01 0.37 8.25
CA PHE A 142 19.35 -1.03 8.10
C PHE A 142 19.88 -1.33 6.69
N VAL A 143 20.80 -2.27 6.62
CA VAL A 143 21.39 -2.71 5.36
C VAL A 143 20.47 -3.73 4.70
N MET A 144 19.91 -3.40 3.54
CA MET A 144 19.22 -4.37 2.70
C MET A 144 20.21 -5.08 1.78
N ASP A 145 20.18 -6.41 1.75
CA ASP A 145 20.88 -7.18 0.73
C ASP A 145 20.07 -7.14 -0.58
N ASN A 146 20.49 -6.27 -1.46
CA ASN A 146 19.95 -6.15 -2.82
C ASN A 146 20.88 -6.79 -3.87
N SER A 147 21.81 -7.64 -3.45
CA SER A 147 22.70 -8.35 -4.37
C SER A 147 21.88 -9.22 -5.33
N GLY A 148 22.15 -9.07 -6.62
CA GLY A 148 21.40 -9.76 -7.66
C GLY A 148 20.12 -9.06 -8.14
N THR A 149 19.76 -7.90 -7.59
CA THR A 149 18.63 -7.10 -8.09
C THR A 149 19.10 -6.07 -9.13
N LYS A 150 18.16 -5.70 -10.03
CA LYS A 150 18.33 -4.59 -11.00
C LYS A 150 17.51 -3.36 -10.57
N LYS A 151 17.34 -3.17 -9.27
CA LYS A 151 16.61 -2.01 -8.76
C LYS A 151 17.38 -0.74 -9.05
N GLU A 152 16.66 0.32 -9.43
CA GLU A 152 17.21 1.65 -9.61
C GLU A 152 17.71 2.20 -8.27
N ASP A 153 18.67 3.11 -8.30
CA ASP A 153 19.26 3.80 -7.13
C ASP A 153 19.89 2.89 -6.06
N VAL A 154 20.32 1.70 -6.46
CA VAL A 154 21.08 0.80 -5.59
C VAL A 154 22.57 1.05 -5.76
N GLY A 155 23.18 1.78 -4.82
CA GLY A 155 24.62 1.98 -4.75
C GLY A 155 25.38 0.75 -4.28
N ARG A 156 26.60 0.55 -4.78
CA ARG A 156 27.51 -0.49 -4.25
C ARG A 156 28.31 0.08 -3.07
N TYR A 157 28.39 -0.70 -2.00
CA TYR A 157 29.36 -0.43 -0.94
C TYR A 157 30.80 -0.41 -1.50
N PRO A 158 31.72 0.37 -0.92
CA PRO A 158 33.13 0.35 -1.32
C PRO A 158 33.70 -1.05 -1.36
N PRO A 159 34.69 -1.34 -2.25
CA PRO A 159 35.25 -2.67 -2.43
C PRO A 159 35.75 -3.26 -1.10
N GLY A 160 35.25 -4.44 -0.75
CA GLY A 160 35.65 -5.17 0.46
C GLY A 160 34.50 -5.61 1.38
N ARG A 161 33.30 -5.05 1.24
CA ARG A 161 32.11 -5.53 1.96
C ARG A 161 30.96 -5.62 0.97
N GLY A 162 30.69 -6.77 0.41
CA GLY A 162 29.73 -7.04 -0.66
C GLY A 162 28.26 -6.80 -0.30
N ARG A 163 27.95 -5.62 0.25
CA ARG A 163 26.59 -5.19 0.58
C ARG A 163 26.24 -3.94 -0.19
N LEU A 164 25.04 -3.93 -0.75
CA LEU A 164 24.51 -2.79 -1.49
C LEU A 164 23.77 -1.84 -0.52
N HIS A 165 24.01 -0.56 -0.66
CA HIS A 165 23.44 0.50 0.15
C HIS A 165 22.42 1.27 -0.70
N THR A 166 21.23 1.51 -0.17
CA THR A 166 20.31 2.50 -0.72
C THR A 166 20.60 3.82 -0.01
N GLU A 167 21.13 4.82 -0.72
CA GLU A 167 21.23 6.16 -0.16
C GLU A 167 19.83 6.76 -0.06
N CYS A 168 19.38 6.99 1.15
CA CYS A 168 18.24 7.89 1.38
C CYS A 168 18.80 9.32 1.38
N ASP A 169 18.46 10.09 0.38
CA ASP A 169 18.77 11.53 0.35
C ASP A 169 17.89 12.23 1.39
N LEU A 170 18.51 12.63 2.50
CA LEU A 170 17.88 13.35 3.61
C LEU A 170 17.84 14.86 3.41
N SER A 171 18.38 15.38 2.29
CA SER A 171 18.50 16.84 2.07
C SER A 171 17.14 17.56 2.04
N GLY A 172 16.05 16.83 1.73
CA GLY A 172 14.69 17.39 1.72
C GLY A 172 14.02 17.50 3.10
N LEU A 173 14.49 16.78 4.12
CA LEU A 173 13.80 16.71 5.41
C LEU A 173 14.14 17.86 6.36
N PHE A 174 15.29 18.48 6.21
CA PHE A 174 15.73 19.56 7.10
C PHE A 174 15.22 20.95 6.73
N GLY A 175 14.46 21.08 5.65
CA GLY A 175 13.93 22.37 5.18
C GLY A 175 12.56 22.77 5.76
N LEU A 176 11.94 21.99 6.62
CA LEU A 176 10.54 22.16 7.07
C LEU A 176 10.35 22.43 8.56
N LEU A 177 11.41 22.82 9.29
CA LEU A 177 11.22 23.29 10.68
C LEU A 177 11.56 24.79 10.76
N PRO A 178 10.58 25.62 11.15
CA PRO A 178 10.84 27.03 11.42
C PRO A 178 11.71 27.24 12.66
#